data_92f6457bf5f31e5fc91595f893e22d49
#
_entry.id   92f6457bf5f31e5fc91595f893e22d49
#
_cell.length_a   1.000
_cell.length_b   1.000
_cell.length_c   1.000
_cell.angle_alpha   90.00
_cell.angle_beta   90.00
_cell.angle_gamma   90.00
#
_symmetry.space_group_name_H-M   'P 1'
#
loop_
_entity.id
_entity.type
_entity.pdbx_description
1 polymer ?
#
loop_
_entity_poly.entity_id
_entity_poly.type
_entity_poly.pdbx_seq_one_letter_code
_entity_poly.pdbx_strand_id
1 'polypeptide(L)'
;MNATTQSWMLLLGRILVGSLFVVIGIRTVMLFAGSVGYFTRLGFPVPEATTWLALIIDIGAGFLLIVGWKTQWVSWLLVVFVAIAIAMAHRFWEFDATQYANQLNHFLKDLAIIGGLLYVITFGPGAMSVDARKGGAGSSSA
;
A
#
# COMPACT_ATOMS: atom_id res chain seq x y z
N MET A 1 15.35 -4.59 22.67
CA MET A 1 15.68 -3.69 21.53
C MET A 1 15.60 -2.27 22.06
N ASN A 2 16.62 -1.44 21.81
CA ASN A 2 16.59 -0.05 22.29
C ASN A 2 15.63 0.81 21.41
N ALA A 3 15.18 1.96 21.94
CA ALA A 3 14.22 2.84 21.25
C ALA A 3 14.70 3.33 19.89
N THR A 4 16.01 3.55 19.74
CA THR A 4 16.63 3.97 18.48
C THR A 4 16.52 2.88 17.41
N THR A 5 16.86 1.65 17.75
CA THR A 5 16.74 0.50 16.82
C THR A 5 15.29 0.27 16.40
N GLN A 6 14.34 0.37 17.35
CA GLN A 6 12.91 0.26 17.05
C GLN A 6 12.46 1.33 16.04
N SER A 7 12.89 2.57 16.23
CA SER A 7 12.54 3.68 15.33
C SER A 7 13.07 3.47 13.90
N TRP A 8 14.29 2.95 13.77
CA TRP A 8 14.86 2.60 12.45
C TRP A 8 14.12 1.45 11.78
N MET A 9 13.74 0.40 12.53
CA MET A 9 12.98 -0.72 11.98
C MET A 9 11.59 -0.28 11.48
N LEU A 10 10.89 0.57 12.25
CA LEU A 10 9.60 1.13 11.83
C LEU A 10 9.73 2.02 10.59
N LEU A 11 10.77 2.84 10.50
CA LEU A 11 11.05 3.65 9.30
C LEU A 11 11.32 2.74 8.09
N LEU A 12 12.20 1.75 8.23
CA LEU A 12 12.54 0.81 7.16
C LEU A 12 11.30 0.06 6.67
N GLY A 13 10.46 -0.44 7.59
CA GLY A 13 9.20 -1.11 7.24
C GLY A 13 8.28 -0.22 6.40
N ARG A 14 8.10 1.05 6.78
CA ARG A 14 7.31 2.01 6.02
C ARG A 14 7.91 2.32 4.65
N ILE A 15 9.23 2.45 4.56
CA ILE A 15 9.92 2.66 3.28
C ILE A 15 9.70 1.45 2.37
N LEU A 16 9.89 0.23 2.85
CA LEU A 16 9.74 -0.98 2.05
C LEU A 16 8.29 -1.16 1.55
N VAL A 17 7.32 -1.03 2.44
CA VAL A 17 5.91 -1.17 2.04
C VAL A 17 5.46 0.00 1.17
N GLY A 18 5.78 1.24 1.55
CA GLY A 18 5.37 2.43 0.80
C GLY A 18 6.01 2.51 -0.59
N SER A 19 7.29 2.12 -0.72
CA SER A 19 7.98 2.11 -2.01
C SER A 19 7.39 1.10 -2.99
N LEU A 20 6.87 -0.02 -2.51
CA LEU A 20 6.16 -0.99 -3.36
C LEU A 20 4.98 -0.31 -4.07
N PHE A 21 4.15 0.43 -3.34
CA PHE A 21 3.02 1.15 -3.94
C PHE A 21 3.49 2.25 -4.90
N VAL A 22 4.46 3.07 -4.49
CA VAL A 22 5.01 4.13 -5.36
C VAL A 22 5.55 3.55 -6.67
N VAL A 23 6.29 2.45 -6.62
CA VAL A 23 6.84 1.79 -7.82
C VAL A 23 5.72 1.24 -8.72
N ILE A 24 4.67 0.64 -8.12
CA ILE A 24 3.49 0.18 -8.88
C ILE A 24 2.80 1.38 -9.54
N GLY A 25 2.58 2.48 -8.84
CA GLY A 25 1.98 3.68 -9.38
C GLY A 25 2.80 4.29 -10.52
N ILE A 26 4.12 4.40 -10.38
CA ILE A 26 5.01 4.86 -11.47
C ILE A 26 4.89 3.94 -12.69
N ARG A 27 4.90 2.62 -12.49
CA ARG A 27 4.71 1.67 -13.58
C ARG A 27 3.35 1.84 -14.25
N THR A 28 2.29 2.12 -13.49
CA THR A 28 0.95 2.40 -14.01
C THR A 28 0.94 3.66 -14.89
N VAL A 29 1.67 4.72 -14.51
CA VAL A 29 1.88 5.90 -15.37
C VAL A 29 2.53 5.52 -16.70
N MET A 30 3.63 4.76 -16.63
CA MET A 30 4.39 4.37 -17.84
C MET A 30 3.60 3.47 -18.79
N LEU A 31 2.70 2.65 -18.24
CA LEU A 31 1.92 1.65 -18.97
C LEU A 31 0.41 1.94 -18.90
N PHE A 32 0.02 3.21 -18.90
CA PHE A 32 -1.35 3.65 -18.62
C PHE A 32 -2.39 2.95 -19.48
N ALA A 33 -2.22 2.91 -20.80
CA ALA A 33 -3.14 2.25 -21.72
C ALA A 33 -3.28 0.73 -21.43
N GLY A 34 -2.17 0.08 -21.08
CA GLY A 34 -2.17 -1.33 -20.67
C GLY A 34 -2.92 -1.56 -19.35
N SER A 35 -2.80 -0.63 -18.41
CA SER A 35 -3.51 -0.66 -17.11
C SER A 35 -5.02 -0.45 -17.30
N VAL A 36 -5.43 0.49 -18.17
CA VAL A 36 -6.84 0.66 -18.57
C VAL A 36 -7.39 -0.63 -19.17
N GLY A 37 -6.64 -1.25 -20.11
CA GLY A 37 -7.03 -2.54 -20.70
C GLY A 37 -7.11 -3.68 -19.67
N TYR A 38 -6.28 -3.67 -18.63
CA TYR A 38 -6.34 -4.61 -17.53
C TYR A 38 -7.64 -4.47 -16.72
N PHE A 39 -8.00 -3.25 -16.30
CA PHE A 39 -9.25 -3.00 -15.56
C PHE A 39 -10.50 -3.27 -16.42
N THR A 40 -10.42 -3.04 -17.74
CA THR A 40 -11.49 -3.45 -18.68
C THR A 40 -11.72 -4.95 -18.63
N ARG A 41 -10.65 -5.77 -18.68
CA ARG A 41 -10.75 -7.24 -18.60
C ARG A 41 -11.29 -7.73 -17.26
N LEU A 42 -11.03 -7.00 -16.18
CA LEU A 42 -11.59 -7.30 -14.85
C LEU A 42 -13.07 -6.89 -14.69
N GLY A 43 -13.68 -6.26 -15.72
CA GLY A 43 -15.09 -5.89 -15.72
C GLY A 43 -15.40 -4.60 -14.97
N PHE A 44 -14.43 -3.72 -14.76
CA PHE A 44 -14.71 -2.42 -14.15
C PHE A 44 -15.54 -1.54 -15.09
N PRO A 45 -16.60 -0.86 -14.60
CA PRO A 45 -17.52 -0.11 -15.44
C PRO A 45 -16.88 1.15 -16.06
N VAL A 46 -15.88 1.75 -15.40
CA VAL A 46 -15.14 2.94 -15.87
C VAL A 46 -13.65 2.70 -15.71
N PRO A 47 -13.00 1.88 -16.59
CA PRO A 47 -11.63 1.42 -16.40
C PRO A 47 -10.61 2.54 -16.33
N GLU A 48 -10.80 3.60 -17.12
CA GLU A 48 -9.90 4.75 -17.12
C GLU A 48 -9.91 5.49 -15.77
N ALA A 49 -11.11 5.80 -15.24
CA ALA A 49 -11.23 6.43 -13.93
C ALA A 49 -10.70 5.53 -12.81
N THR A 50 -10.91 4.20 -12.91
CA THR A 50 -10.35 3.22 -11.97
C THR A 50 -8.82 3.24 -12.02
N THR A 51 -8.22 3.35 -13.22
CA THR A 51 -6.77 3.44 -13.38
C THR A 51 -6.22 4.72 -12.73
N TRP A 52 -6.87 5.87 -12.92
CA TRP A 52 -6.49 7.11 -12.27
C TRP A 52 -6.60 7.02 -10.75
N LEU A 53 -7.69 6.45 -10.23
CA LEU A 53 -7.88 6.26 -8.80
C LEU A 53 -6.80 5.35 -8.20
N ALA A 54 -6.52 4.22 -8.83
CA ALA A 54 -5.46 3.30 -8.40
C ALA A 54 -4.10 4.01 -8.37
N LEU A 55 -3.76 4.76 -9.42
CA LEU A 55 -2.53 5.52 -9.52
C LEU A 55 -2.38 6.56 -8.40
N ILE A 56 -3.45 7.32 -8.10
CA ILE A 56 -3.46 8.32 -7.03
C ILE A 56 -3.26 7.67 -5.67
N ILE A 57 -3.92 6.51 -5.43
CA ILE A 57 -3.75 5.76 -4.18
C ILE A 57 -2.32 5.21 -4.09
N ASP A 58 -1.83 4.56 -5.13
CA ASP A 58 -0.49 3.96 -5.14
C ASP A 58 0.60 5.00 -4.87
N ILE A 59 0.65 6.08 -5.63
CA ILE A 59 1.68 7.11 -5.45
C ILE A 59 1.42 7.92 -4.18
N GLY A 60 0.20 8.42 -4.00
CA GLY A 60 -0.14 9.32 -2.90
C GLY A 60 -0.06 8.62 -1.54
N ALA A 61 -0.79 7.53 -1.34
CA ALA A 61 -0.79 6.83 -0.07
C ALA A 61 0.56 6.14 0.20
N GLY A 62 1.23 5.59 -0.83
CA GLY A 62 2.57 5.04 -0.71
C GLY A 62 3.57 6.09 -0.21
N PHE A 63 3.58 7.29 -0.79
CA PHE A 63 4.45 8.39 -0.34
C PHE A 63 4.10 8.85 1.07
N LEU A 64 2.82 9.02 1.40
CA LEU A 64 2.37 9.41 2.74
C LEU A 64 2.77 8.38 3.80
N LEU A 65 2.74 7.09 3.46
CA LEU A 65 3.21 6.02 4.33
C LEU A 65 4.73 6.14 4.58
N ILE A 66 5.53 6.41 3.54
CA ILE A 66 6.99 6.59 3.68
C ILE A 66 7.31 7.73 4.64
N VAL A 67 6.73 8.91 4.42
CA VAL A 67 7.01 10.08 5.27
C VAL A 67 6.35 9.98 6.66
N GLY A 68 5.38 9.08 6.83
CA GLY A 68 4.69 8.87 8.09
C GLY A 68 3.74 10.01 8.45
N TRP A 69 2.88 10.42 7.51
CA TRP A 69 1.84 11.43 7.73
C TRP A 69 0.46 10.79 7.67
N LYS A 70 -0.34 11.04 8.72
CA LYS A 70 -1.64 10.37 8.94
C LYS A 70 -1.54 8.85 8.76
N THR A 71 -0.45 8.30 9.23
CA THR A 71 0.02 6.94 8.94
C THR A 71 -1.06 5.89 9.17
N GLN A 72 -1.79 6.00 10.26
CA GLN A 72 -2.84 5.04 10.60
C GLN A 72 -3.97 5.03 9.56
N TRP A 73 -4.46 6.21 9.15
CA TRP A 73 -5.52 6.34 8.14
C TRP A 73 -5.05 5.89 6.76
N VAL A 74 -3.83 6.26 6.39
CA VAL A 74 -3.19 5.85 5.14
C VAL A 74 -3.03 4.33 5.09
N SER A 75 -2.60 3.70 6.19
CA SER A 75 -2.46 2.24 6.27
C SER A 75 -3.81 1.53 6.15
N TRP A 76 -4.87 2.03 6.76
CA TRP A 76 -6.21 1.47 6.58
C TRP A 76 -6.71 1.61 5.14
N LEU A 77 -6.50 2.76 4.50
CA LEU A 77 -6.81 2.95 3.10
C LEU A 77 -6.11 1.91 2.22
N LEU A 78 -4.81 1.68 2.45
CA LEU A 78 -4.03 0.69 1.70
C LEU A 78 -4.47 -0.75 1.99
N VAL A 79 -4.86 -1.09 3.23
CA VAL A 79 -5.42 -2.41 3.55
C VAL A 79 -6.69 -2.67 2.74
N VAL A 80 -7.62 -1.71 2.72
CA VAL A 80 -8.87 -1.84 1.94
C VAL A 80 -8.57 -1.92 0.45
N PHE A 81 -7.66 -1.09 -0.05
CA PHE A 81 -7.25 -1.08 -1.46
C PHE A 81 -6.68 -2.43 -1.90
N VAL A 82 -5.74 -3.01 -1.13
CA VAL A 82 -5.14 -4.32 -1.42
C VAL A 82 -6.18 -5.43 -1.29
N ALA A 83 -7.09 -5.38 -0.31
CA ALA A 83 -8.16 -6.37 -0.17
C ALA A 83 -9.11 -6.37 -1.39
N ILE A 84 -9.43 -5.19 -1.94
CA ILE A 84 -10.20 -5.08 -3.19
C ILE A 84 -9.40 -5.67 -4.36
N ALA A 85 -8.10 -5.39 -4.46
CA ALA A 85 -7.24 -5.96 -5.50
C ALA A 85 -7.21 -7.49 -5.44
N ILE A 86 -7.09 -8.08 -4.26
CA ILE A 86 -7.18 -9.54 -4.06
C ILE A 86 -8.52 -10.07 -4.59
N ALA A 87 -9.62 -9.45 -4.15
CA ALA A 87 -10.96 -9.93 -4.49
C ALA A 87 -11.30 -9.83 -5.98
N MET A 88 -10.68 -8.89 -6.70
CA MET A 88 -10.99 -8.64 -8.11
C MET A 88 -9.96 -9.18 -9.08
N ALA A 89 -8.67 -9.18 -8.70
CA ALA A 89 -7.59 -9.45 -9.63
C ALA A 89 -6.84 -10.76 -9.35
N HIS A 90 -6.86 -11.27 -8.11
CA HIS A 90 -6.00 -12.38 -7.69
C HIS A 90 -6.80 -13.58 -7.18
N ARG A 91 -7.92 -13.90 -7.85
CA ARG A 91 -8.77 -15.06 -7.58
C ARG A 91 -8.14 -16.31 -8.19
N PHE A 92 -7.02 -16.78 -7.62
CA PHE A 92 -6.23 -17.90 -8.17
C PHE A 92 -7.05 -19.18 -8.43
N TRP A 93 -8.16 -19.38 -7.72
CA TRP A 93 -9.06 -20.52 -7.89
C TRP A 93 -9.90 -20.48 -9.18
N GLU A 94 -9.92 -19.35 -9.90
CA GLU A 94 -10.62 -19.19 -11.18
C GLU A 94 -9.70 -19.36 -12.39
N PHE A 95 -8.38 -19.53 -12.15
CA PHE A 95 -7.39 -19.62 -13.22
C PHE A 95 -7.02 -21.08 -13.51
N ASP A 96 -6.63 -21.35 -14.75
CA ASP A 96 -6.11 -22.63 -15.20
C ASP A 96 -4.74 -22.97 -14.59
N ALA A 97 -4.28 -24.20 -14.77
CA ALA A 97 -3.02 -24.68 -14.21
C ALA A 97 -1.80 -23.84 -14.64
N THR A 98 -1.86 -23.17 -15.78
CA THR A 98 -0.73 -22.35 -16.30
C THR A 98 -0.57 -21.05 -15.55
N GLN A 99 -1.65 -20.49 -15.04
CA GLN A 99 -1.67 -19.21 -14.32
C GLN A 99 -1.87 -19.36 -12.80
N TYR A 100 -2.35 -20.52 -12.34
CA TYR A 100 -2.65 -20.78 -10.93
C TYR A 100 -1.50 -20.40 -9.99
N ALA A 101 -0.30 -20.89 -10.24
CA ALA A 101 0.85 -20.65 -9.37
C ALA A 101 1.22 -19.16 -9.31
N ASN A 102 1.14 -18.45 -10.43
CA ASN A 102 1.41 -17.01 -10.49
C ASN A 102 0.37 -16.21 -9.71
N GLN A 103 -0.91 -16.51 -9.89
CA GLN A 103 -2.00 -15.84 -9.19
C GLN A 103 -2.01 -16.14 -7.68
N LEU A 104 -1.69 -17.38 -7.29
CA LEU A 104 -1.50 -17.73 -5.89
C LEU A 104 -0.35 -16.93 -5.26
N ASN A 105 0.78 -16.76 -5.96
CA ASN A 105 1.89 -15.95 -5.48
C ASN A 105 1.49 -14.48 -5.29
N HIS A 106 0.69 -13.92 -6.19
CA HIS A 106 0.16 -12.56 -6.03
C HIS A 106 -0.76 -12.47 -4.81
N PHE A 107 -1.69 -13.39 -4.66
CA PHE A 107 -2.58 -13.47 -3.50
C PHE A 107 -1.82 -13.54 -2.17
N LEU A 108 -0.86 -14.46 -2.04
CA LEU A 108 -0.06 -14.62 -0.82
C LEU A 108 0.80 -13.38 -0.51
N LYS A 109 1.37 -12.76 -1.54
CA LYS A 109 2.13 -11.52 -1.40
C LYS A 109 1.26 -10.37 -0.91
N ASP A 110 0.05 -10.24 -1.43
CA ASP A 110 -0.89 -9.21 -1.01
C ASP A 110 -1.37 -9.42 0.44
N LEU A 111 -1.58 -10.67 0.87
CA LEU A 111 -1.83 -10.98 2.29
C LEU A 111 -0.65 -10.57 3.18
N ALA A 112 0.59 -10.80 2.74
CA ALA A 112 1.78 -10.37 3.48
C ALA A 112 1.87 -8.83 3.58
N ILE A 113 1.49 -8.09 2.52
CA ILE A 113 1.42 -6.63 2.52
C ILE A 113 0.36 -6.16 3.53
N ILE A 114 -0.83 -6.75 3.53
CA ILE A 114 -1.88 -6.45 4.54
C ILE A 114 -1.33 -6.71 5.95
N GLY A 115 -0.66 -7.84 6.18
CA GLY A 115 -0.02 -8.14 7.45
C GLY A 115 0.97 -7.05 7.88
N GLY A 116 1.84 -6.59 6.98
CA GLY A 116 2.78 -5.49 7.23
C GLY A 116 2.07 -4.18 7.57
N LEU A 117 1.00 -3.83 6.86
CA LEU A 117 0.19 -2.63 7.13
C LEU A 117 -0.53 -2.70 8.49
N LEU A 118 -1.02 -3.87 8.90
CA LEU A 118 -1.62 -4.08 10.23
C LEU A 118 -0.59 -3.86 11.35
N TYR A 119 0.67 -4.29 11.16
CA TYR A 119 1.74 -3.94 12.09
C TYR A 119 1.96 -2.43 12.18
N VAL A 120 1.97 -1.72 11.04
CA VAL A 120 2.10 -0.25 11.03
C VAL A 120 0.91 0.42 11.76
N ILE A 121 -0.31 -0.08 11.58
CA ILE A 121 -1.51 0.42 12.28
C ILE A 121 -1.36 0.22 13.80
N THR A 122 -0.90 -0.95 14.22
CA THR A 122 -0.82 -1.33 15.65
C THR A 122 0.31 -0.60 16.38
N PHE A 123 1.50 -0.56 15.80
CA PHE A 123 2.69 0.01 16.45
C PHE A 123 2.93 1.48 16.13
N GLY A 124 2.17 2.03 15.17
CA GLY A 124 2.28 3.41 14.73
C GLY A 124 3.50 3.67 13.84
N PRO A 125 3.69 4.95 13.46
CA PRO A 125 4.72 5.33 12.47
C PRO A 125 6.15 5.36 13.03
N GLY A 126 6.34 5.33 14.36
CA GLY A 126 7.62 5.50 15.01
C GLY A 126 8.10 6.95 15.08
N ALA A 127 9.15 7.19 15.86
CA ALA A 127 9.67 8.52 16.14
C ALA A 127 10.17 9.27 14.88
N MET A 128 10.63 8.54 13.86
CA MET A 128 11.09 9.11 12.58
C MET A 128 9.93 9.30 11.59
N SER A 129 8.90 10.06 11.97
CA SER A 129 7.71 10.32 11.17
C SER A 129 7.24 11.76 11.31
N VAL A 130 6.44 12.23 10.34
CA VAL A 130 5.78 13.54 10.42
C VAL A 130 4.76 13.55 11.55
N ASP A 131 4.04 12.44 11.78
CA ASP A 131 3.05 12.34 12.86
C ASP A 131 3.69 12.52 14.24
N ALA A 132 4.86 11.91 14.49
CA ALA A 132 5.57 12.04 15.76
C ALA A 132 6.03 13.49 16.04
N ARG A 133 6.48 14.21 15.00
CA ARG A 133 6.91 15.62 15.14
C ARG A 133 5.76 16.53 15.51
N LYS A 134 4.56 16.28 14.97
CA LYS A 134 3.35 17.06 15.28
C LYS A 134 2.83 16.78 16.70
N GLY A 135 2.88 15.53 17.16
CA GLY A 135 2.49 15.15 18.52
C GLY A 135 3.40 15.78 19.59
N GLY A 136 4.71 15.90 19.34
CA GLY A 136 5.67 16.53 20.25
C GLY A 136 5.53 18.04 20.37
N ALA A 137 5.08 18.73 19.33
CA ALA A 137 4.89 20.18 19.33
C ALA A 137 3.67 20.62 20.18
N GLY A 138 2.69 19.75 20.40
CA GLY A 138 1.48 20.06 21.20
C GLY A 138 1.67 19.91 22.73
N SER A 139 2.75 19.27 23.20
CA SER A 139 2.98 19.04 24.63
C SER A 139 3.92 20.07 25.30
N SER A 140 4.43 21.05 24.54
CA SER A 140 5.38 22.06 25.03
C SER A 140 4.72 23.40 25.41
N SER A 141 3.38 23.50 25.40
CA SER A 141 2.63 24.75 25.68
C SER A 141 1.62 24.62 26.81
N ALA A 142 1.89 23.75 27.81
CA ALA A 142 1.10 23.66 29.04
C ALA A 142 1.97 23.91 30.27
#